data_ff1ebbc3f2192cf312fbbb413c181c61
#
_entry.id   ff1ebbc3f2192cf312fbbb413c181c61
#
_cell.length_a   1.000
_cell.length_b   1.000
_cell.length_c   1.000
_cell.angle_alpha   90.00
_cell.angle_beta   90.00
_cell.angle_gamma   90.00
#
_symmetry.space_group_name_H-M   'P 1'
#
loop_
_entity.id
_entity.type
_entity.pdbx_description
1 polymer ?
#
loop_
_entity_poly.entity_id
_entity_poly.type
_entity_poly.pdbx_seq_one_letter_code
_entity_poly.pdbx_strand_id
1 'polypeptide(L)'
;MASKNSLSLIRRNVDVHVGERVVLKANKGRKRISIREGIIEKTYPSIFVVRIDGDVTEDAGRAVSYSYCDILTNSIEVFLHKDNMKIGCM
;
A
#
# COMPACT_ATOMS: atom_id res chain seq x y z
N MET A 1 15.57 14.74 5.50
CA MET A 1 14.64 14.51 6.51
C MET A 1 13.26 14.30 5.98
N ALA A 2 12.65 13.32 6.50
CA ALA A 2 11.31 12.99 6.10
C ALA A 2 10.44 14.15 6.50
N SER A 3 9.72 14.66 5.61
CA SER A 3 8.97 15.83 5.88
C SER A 3 7.68 15.72 5.13
N LYS A 4 6.98 16.80 5.09
CA LYS A 4 5.75 16.87 4.36
C LYS A 4 5.95 16.46 2.92
N ASN A 5 7.12 16.80 2.36
CA ASN A 5 7.36 16.48 0.96
C ASN A 5 7.36 14.99 0.72
N SER A 6 7.97 14.24 1.61
CA SER A 6 8.00 12.80 1.44
C SER A 6 6.61 12.20 1.47
N LEU A 7 5.80 12.63 2.42
CA LEU A 7 4.44 12.12 2.50
C LEU A 7 3.61 12.54 1.31
N SER A 8 3.82 13.76 0.84
CA SER A 8 3.11 14.24 -0.33
C SER A 8 3.44 13.43 -1.56
N LEU A 9 4.71 13.08 -1.71
CA LEU A 9 5.12 12.29 -2.85
C LEU A 9 4.52 10.89 -2.79
N ILE A 10 4.52 10.30 -1.62
CA ILE A 10 3.94 8.97 -1.46
C ILE A 10 2.46 9.02 -1.77
N ARG A 11 1.77 10.01 -1.24
CA ARG A 11 0.35 10.14 -1.49
C ARG A 11 0.06 10.30 -2.97
N ARG A 12 0.85 11.12 -3.64
CA ARG A 12 0.67 11.32 -5.07
C ARG A 12 0.91 10.03 -5.84
N ASN A 13 1.95 9.29 -5.45
CA ASN A 13 2.24 8.04 -6.12
C ASN A 13 1.10 7.04 -5.94
N VAL A 14 0.50 6.99 -4.77
CA VAL A 14 -0.62 6.10 -4.55
C VAL A 14 -1.83 6.60 -5.33
N ASP A 15 -2.03 7.91 -5.33
CA ASP A 15 -3.20 8.50 -5.95
C ASP A 15 -3.26 8.25 -7.45
N VAL A 16 -2.11 8.32 -8.12
CA VAL A 16 -2.11 8.11 -9.56
C VAL A 16 -2.31 6.64 -9.92
N HIS A 17 -2.27 5.76 -8.95
CA HIS A 17 -2.45 4.34 -9.21
C HIS A 17 -3.75 3.80 -8.65
N VAL A 18 -4.69 4.67 -8.33
CA VAL A 18 -6.01 4.23 -7.90
C VAL A 18 -6.64 3.43 -9.02
N GLY A 19 -7.19 2.29 -8.65
CA GLY A 19 -7.77 1.38 -9.62
C GLY A 19 -6.80 0.33 -10.12
N GLU A 20 -5.54 0.41 -9.74
CA GLU A 20 -4.56 -0.55 -10.20
C GLU A 20 -4.31 -1.62 -9.15
N ARG A 21 -3.95 -2.78 -9.62
CA ARG A 21 -3.67 -3.90 -8.72
C ARG A 21 -2.29 -3.74 -8.13
N VAL A 22 -2.20 -3.97 -6.83
CA VAL A 22 -0.94 -3.83 -6.12
C VAL A 22 -0.72 -5.04 -5.23
N VAL A 23 0.53 -5.24 -4.85
CA VAL A 23 0.90 -6.26 -3.89
C VAL A 23 1.42 -5.54 -2.67
N LEU A 24 0.88 -5.92 -1.53
CA LEU A 24 1.24 -5.29 -0.26
C LEU A 24 2.02 -6.27 0.59
N LYS A 25 3.17 -5.83 1.06
CA LYS A 25 3.96 -6.62 1.97
C LYS A 25 3.99 -5.91 3.31
N ALA A 26 3.40 -6.51 4.30
CA ALA A 26 3.37 -5.93 5.63
C ALA A 26 4.36 -6.63 6.53
N ASN A 27 5.19 -5.84 7.18
CA ASN A 27 6.19 -6.36 8.07
C ASN A 27 5.59 -6.47 9.45
N LYS A 28 5.39 -7.68 9.91
CA LYS A 28 4.73 -7.89 11.19
C LYS A 28 5.68 -8.40 12.26
N GLY A 29 6.89 -7.91 12.23
CA GLY A 29 7.82 -8.33 13.22
C GLY A 29 8.88 -9.23 12.62
N ARG A 30 9.66 -9.85 13.44
CA ARG A 30 10.77 -10.62 12.94
C ARG A 30 10.31 -11.75 12.08
N LYS A 31 10.87 -11.84 10.91
CA LYS A 31 10.63 -12.95 10.02
C LYS A 31 9.19 -13.20 9.70
N ARG A 32 8.35 -12.20 9.93
CA ARG A 32 6.96 -12.35 9.59
C ARG A 32 6.57 -11.31 8.59
N ILE A 33 6.26 -11.74 7.40
CA ILE A 33 5.83 -10.87 6.33
C ILE A 33 4.51 -11.36 5.82
N SER A 34 3.56 -10.47 5.77
CA SER A 34 2.25 -10.79 5.26
C SER A 34 2.14 -10.20 3.87
N ILE A 35 1.77 -11.00 2.90
CA ILE A 35 1.66 -10.54 1.52
C ILE A 35 0.22 -10.64 1.10
N ARG A 36 -0.31 -9.55 0.55
CA ARG A 36 -1.68 -9.51 0.08
C ARG A 36 -1.72 -8.78 -1.25
N GLU A 37 -2.70 -9.14 -2.05
CA GLU A 37 -2.94 -8.44 -3.31
C GLU A 37 -4.27 -7.77 -3.25
N GLY A 38 -4.36 -6.66 -3.91
CA GLY A 38 -5.61 -5.94 -3.96
C GLY A 38 -5.55 -4.81 -4.96
N ILE A 39 -6.60 -4.01 -4.96
CA ILE A 39 -6.71 -2.87 -5.86
C ILE A 39 -6.88 -1.63 -5.01
N ILE A 40 -6.12 -0.60 -5.32
CA ILE A 40 -6.25 0.65 -4.61
C ILE A 40 -7.60 1.24 -4.96
N GLU A 41 -8.43 1.43 -3.95
CA GLU A 41 -9.78 1.85 -4.16
C GLU A 41 -9.94 3.35 -4.02
N LYS A 42 -9.37 3.91 -2.98
CA LYS A 42 -9.49 5.34 -2.72
C LYS A 42 -8.29 5.85 -1.97
N THR A 43 -8.07 7.14 -2.05
CA THR A 43 -7.02 7.79 -1.27
C THR A 43 -7.65 8.92 -0.47
N TYR A 44 -7.06 9.15 0.69
CA TYR A 44 -7.46 10.22 1.60
C TYR A 44 -6.21 10.98 2.01
N PRO A 45 -6.34 12.08 2.71
CA PRO A 45 -5.15 12.87 3.04
C PRO A 45 -4.08 12.13 3.85
N SER A 46 -4.49 11.19 4.67
CA SER A 46 -3.53 10.49 5.53
C SER A 46 -3.44 9.01 5.27
N ILE A 47 -4.42 8.43 4.60
CA ILE A 47 -4.46 6.99 4.40
C ILE A 47 -4.96 6.68 3.01
N PHE A 48 -4.81 5.44 2.62
CA PHE A 48 -5.41 4.96 1.39
C PHE A 48 -6.07 3.62 1.67
N VAL A 49 -7.04 3.29 0.84
CA VAL A 49 -7.85 2.10 1.02
C VAL A 49 -7.58 1.15 -0.13
N VAL A 50 -7.32 -0.10 0.22
CA VAL A 50 -7.08 -1.15 -0.77
C VAL A 50 -8.14 -2.22 -0.57
N ARG A 51 -8.79 -2.59 -1.65
CA ARG A 51 -9.75 -3.69 -1.61
C ARG A 51 -8.97 -4.98 -1.83
N ILE A 52 -8.87 -5.77 -0.80
CA ILE A 52 -8.11 -7.01 -0.87
C ILE A 52 -8.83 -7.97 -1.79
N ASP A 53 -8.10 -8.44 -2.78
CA ASP A 53 -8.66 -9.36 -3.75
C ASP A 53 -8.30 -10.71 -3.26
N GLY A 54 -9.13 -11.35 -2.70
CA GLY A 54 -8.85 -12.45 -2.31
C GLY A 54 -8.74 -13.64 -2.59
N ASP A 55 -8.18 -14.48 -2.32
CA ASP A 55 -8.24 -15.68 -2.57
C ASP A 55 -8.97 -16.35 -1.56
N VAL A 56 -8.51 -17.06 -0.83
CA VAL A 56 -9.27 -17.91 0.01
C VAL A 56 -9.35 -17.44 1.38
N THR A 57 -8.85 -16.30 1.66
CA THR A 57 -8.82 -15.87 3.04
C THR A 57 -10.10 -15.17 3.38
N GLU A 58 -10.29 -14.97 4.65
CA GLU A 58 -11.47 -14.27 5.11
C GLU A 58 -11.45 -12.82 4.71
N ASP A 59 -10.30 -12.33 4.29
CA ASP A 59 -10.17 -10.95 3.91
C ASP A 59 -10.57 -10.68 2.47
N ALA A 60 -10.95 -11.69 1.75
CA ALA A 60 -11.29 -11.53 0.35
C ALA A 60 -12.42 -10.53 0.19
N GLY A 61 -12.22 -9.57 -0.70
CA GLY A 61 -13.22 -8.56 -0.96
C GLY A 61 -13.35 -7.49 0.09
N ARG A 62 -12.48 -7.51 1.06
CA ARG A 62 -12.57 -6.58 2.16
C ARG A 62 -11.71 -5.36 1.90
N ALA A 63 -12.18 -4.21 2.32
CA ALA A 63 -11.40 -2.99 2.18
C ALA A 63 -10.57 -2.79 3.43
N VAL A 64 -9.28 -2.57 3.24
CA VAL A 64 -8.35 -2.36 4.34
C VAL A 64 -7.65 -1.05 4.11
N SER A 65 -7.52 -0.25 5.14
CA SER A 65 -6.85 1.04 5.00
C SER A 65 -5.42 0.95 5.53
N TYR A 66 -4.56 1.71 4.89
CA TYR A 66 -3.16 1.78 5.26
C TYR A 66 -2.75 3.23 5.33
N SER A 67 -1.76 3.52 6.15
CA SER A 67 -1.27 4.87 6.31
C SER A 67 -0.09 5.12 5.38
N TYR A 68 0.00 6.33 4.88
CA TYR A 68 1.19 6.68 4.09
C TYR A 68 2.44 6.66 4.93
N CYS A 69 2.31 6.90 6.23
CA CYS A 69 3.45 6.80 7.12
C CYS A 69 4.00 5.39 7.16
N ASP A 70 3.14 4.41 7.03
CA ASP A 70 3.61 3.02 7.03
C ASP A 70 4.49 2.76 5.82
N ILE A 71 4.21 3.39 4.71
CA ILE A 71 5.08 3.28 3.55
C ILE A 71 6.39 4.00 3.80
N LEU A 72 6.31 5.17 4.39
CA LEU A 72 7.49 5.98 4.64
C LEU A 72 8.45 5.28 5.58
N THR A 73 7.94 4.60 6.57
CA THR A 73 8.77 3.93 7.56
C THR A 73 9.08 2.49 7.18
N ASN A 74 8.64 2.08 6.00
CA ASN A 74 8.85 0.72 5.51
C ASN A 74 8.17 -0.34 6.35
N SER A 75 7.16 0.05 7.09
CA SER A 75 6.32 -0.93 7.78
C SER A 75 5.52 -1.75 6.78
N ILE A 76 5.14 -1.13 5.68
CA ILE A 76 4.55 -1.87 4.57
C ILE A 76 5.26 -1.44 3.29
N GLU A 77 5.21 -2.32 2.31
CA GLU A 77 5.72 -2.04 0.98
C GLU A 77 4.63 -2.31 0.00
N VAL A 78 4.48 -1.43 -0.97
CA VAL A 78 3.44 -1.55 -1.97
C VAL A 78 4.10 -1.64 -3.34
N PHE A 79 3.78 -2.67 -4.08
CA PHE A 79 4.36 -2.86 -5.40
C PHE A 79 3.23 -2.92 -6.42
N LEU A 80 3.45 -2.31 -7.57
CA LEU A 80 2.50 -2.42 -8.66
C LEU A 80 2.60 -3.82 -9.24
N HIS A 81 1.46 -4.45 -9.41
CA HIS A 81 1.44 -5.82 -9.89
C HIS A 81 2.00 -5.93 -11.31
N LYS A 82 1.67 -4.98 -12.15
CA LYS A 82 2.05 -5.08 -13.54
C LYS A 82 3.54 -4.87 -13.78
N ASP A 83 4.15 -3.96 -13.02
CA ASP A 83 5.55 -3.63 -13.24
C ASP A 83 6.44 -4.06 -12.12
N ASN A 84 5.89 -4.56 -11.05
CA ASN A 84 6.66 -4.88 -9.86
C ASN A 84 7.39 -3.66 -9.34
N MET A 85 6.88 -2.49 -9.64
CA MET A 85 7.53 -1.27 -9.25
C MET A 85 7.05 -0.88 -7.87
N LYS A 86 7.99 -0.54 -7.00
CA LYS A 86 7.64 -0.18 -5.65
C LYS A 86 7.11 1.24 -5.60
N ILE A 87 6.00 1.42 -4.94
CA ILE A 87 5.44 2.73 -4.70
C ILE A 87 6.01 3.23 -3.39
N GLY A 88 6.50 4.43 -3.39
CA GLY A 88 6.98 4.99 -2.16
C GLY A 88 7.95 6.09 -2.39
N CYS A 89 8.63 6.43 -1.33
CA CYS A 89 9.61 7.48 -1.37
C CYS A 89 10.93 6.89 -1.84
N MET A 90 11.51 7.50 -2.81
CA MET A 90 12.75 6.97 -3.34
C MET A 90 13.92 7.50 -2.56
#